data_84aa551d727b01603ded4b199dd29c97
#
_entry.id   84aa551d727b01603ded4b199dd29c97
#
_cell.length_a   1.000
_cell.length_b   1.000
_cell.length_c   1.000
_cell.angle_alpha   90.00
_cell.angle_beta   90.00
_cell.angle_gamma   90.00
#
_symmetry.space_group_name_H-M   'P 1'
#
loop_
_entity.id
_entity.type
_entity.pdbx_description
1 polymer ?
#
loop_
_entity_poly.entity_id
_entity_poly.type
_entity_poly.pdbx_seq_one_letter_code
_entity_poly.pdbx_strand_id
1 'polypeptide(L)'
;MSSYGALFRAPGFLRVITSQLYARFPFGMMTLAFVMHIQFVHHSYAVAGLALGADTIGAAISGPVLCRLLGKYGTTRVLITTASIGAAAIASIGLFNAPPVAMIALALVVGLTSPPIQTAARTIYPTLVKKKDLPAVYSLDATSQELIWVIGPVLATVLAAQVNTAFVVVLMSLIQITGALWFCSNKEVSQMVIPTPNRKMGGVLTNKVVLTTAILGLLLIGGFSGVEVGTVAVVPKSLAGVVIGALSLGSIVGGLTLGNRVKSRWSLTWLLTLILVGYLLVWVAPSSAIWISICLFIAGVGVAPSLGILGAAIASNLKAGDAAEANGWASTGQLMGYSAGAALSGIAIDSVSDTSAFLVSIVFGVGAILVAIMAVDIMSPARKQDK
;
A
#
# COMPACT_ATOMS: atom_id res chain seq x y z
N MET A 1 -21.61 20.89 3.86
CA MET A 1 -20.42 20.87 2.97
C MET A 1 -19.70 19.55 3.20
N SER A 2 -19.34 18.83 2.16
CA SER A 2 -18.62 17.56 2.29
C SER A 2 -17.30 17.79 3.05
N SER A 3 -16.92 16.88 3.94
CA SER A 3 -15.64 16.94 4.68
C SER A 3 -14.43 17.14 3.77
N TYR A 4 -14.46 16.63 2.55
CA TYR A 4 -13.40 16.80 1.56
C TYR A 4 -13.18 18.26 1.16
N GLY A 5 -14.24 19.06 0.98
CA GLY A 5 -14.10 20.49 0.70
C GLY A 5 -13.42 21.26 1.84
N ALA A 6 -13.59 20.82 3.07
CA ALA A 6 -12.88 21.39 4.23
C ALA A 6 -11.40 20.96 4.25
N LEU A 7 -11.08 19.73 3.84
CA LEU A 7 -9.71 19.22 3.78
C LEU A 7 -8.85 20.00 2.77
N PHE A 8 -9.38 20.23 1.57
CA PHE A 8 -8.66 20.99 0.53
C PHE A 8 -8.44 22.47 0.88
N ARG A 9 -9.18 23.00 1.87
CA ARG A 9 -8.97 24.34 2.40
C ARG A 9 -8.01 24.40 3.58
N ALA A 10 -7.62 23.24 4.14
CA ALA A 10 -6.66 23.21 5.23
C ALA A 10 -5.28 23.65 4.73
N PRO A 11 -4.62 24.60 5.41
CA PRO A 11 -3.30 25.09 5.00
C PRO A 11 -2.28 23.95 4.91
N GLY A 12 -1.54 23.90 3.80
CA GLY A 12 -0.51 22.90 3.56
C GLY A 12 -1.02 21.51 3.15
N PHE A 13 -2.28 21.16 3.40
CA PHE A 13 -2.81 19.81 3.14
C PHE A 13 -2.64 19.39 1.67
N LEU A 14 -3.04 20.26 0.73
CA LEU A 14 -2.96 19.94 -0.70
C LEU A 14 -1.51 19.74 -1.16
N ARG A 15 -0.58 20.56 -0.66
CA ARG A 15 0.86 20.42 -0.98
C ARG A 15 1.42 19.11 -0.46
N VAL A 16 1.08 18.74 0.78
CA VAL A 16 1.54 17.49 1.39
C VAL A 16 0.97 16.29 0.64
N ILE A 17 -0.33 16.27 0.31
CA ILE A 17 -0.96 15.13 -0.36
C ILE A 17 -0.44 14.96 -1.79
N THR A 18 -0.26 16.04 -2.55
CA THR A 18 0.23 15.97 -3.93
C THR A 18 1.71 15.59 -4.00
N SER A 19 2.55 16.18 -3.17
CA SER A 19 3.98 15.87 -3.15
C SER A 19 4.28 14.44 -2.69
N GLN A 20 3.53 13.93 -1.68
CA GLN A 20 3.68 12.54 -1.26
C GLN A 20 3.19 11.54 -2.31
N LEU A 21 2.13 11.87 -3.06
CA LEU A 21 1.67 11.03 -4.17
C LEU A 21 2.71 10.94 -5.28
N TYR A 22 3.25 12.09 -5.69
CA TYR A 22 4.31 12.13 -6.69
C TYR A 22 5.54 11.34 -6.24
N ALA A 23 5.98 11.52 -4.99
CA ALA A 23 7.13 10.81 -4.44
C ALA A 23 6.92 9.28 -4.32
N ARG A 24 5.68 8.82 -4.23
CA ARG A 24 5.30 7.39 -4.15
C ARG A 24 5.01 6.77 -5.51
N PHE A 25 4.92 7.57 -6.56
CA PHE A 25 4.56 7.09 -7.89
C PHE A 25 5.47 5.97 -8.43
N PRO A 26 6.81 5.99 -8.19
CA PRO A 26 7.70 4.90 -8.60
C PRO A 26 7.29 3.52 -8.10
N PHE A 27 6.64 3.41 -6.92
CA PHE A 27 6.18 2.12 -6.40
C PHE A 27 5.17 1.42 -7.33
N GLY A 28 4.27 2.18 -7.95
CA GLY A 28 3.30 1.63 -8.90
C GLY A 28 3.93 1.16 -10.20
N MET A 29 5.08 1.71 -10.58
CA MET A 29 5.81 1.35 -11.80
C MET A 29 6.76 0.18 -11.58
N MET A 30 7.26 -0.01 -10.35
CA MET A 30 8.46 -0.79 -10.02
C MET A 30 8.38 -2.23 -10.49
N THR A 31 7.31 -2.93 -10.20
CA THR A 31 7.16 -4.35 -10.55
C THR A 31 7.35 -4.58 -12.05
N LEU A 32 6.60 -3.87 -12.89
CA LEU A 32 6.68 -4.04 -14.33
C LEU A 32 7.98 -3.49 -14.92
N ALA A 33 8.44 -2.34 -14.44
CA ALA A 33 9.69 -1.75 -14.92
C ALA A 33 10.90 -2.67 -14.65
N PHE A 34 10.98 -3.23 -13.43
CA PHE A 34 12.06 -4.16 -13.08
C PHE A 34 11.97 -5.47 -13.86
N VAL A 35 10.76 -6.06 -13.97
CA VAL A 35 10.59 -7.30 -14.74
C VAL A 35 10.99 -7.11 -16.18
N MET A 36 10.46 -6.07 -16.84
CA MET A 36 10.72 -5.83 -18.25
C MET A 36 12.20 -5.52 -18.50
N HIS A 37 12.83 -4.69 -17.66
CA HIS A 37 14.21 -4.29 -17.86
C HIS A 37 15.19 -5.43 -17.56
N ILE A 38 15.05 -6.09 -16.41
CA ILE A 38 15.96 -7.18 -16.01
C ILE A 38 15.81 -8.39 -16.94
N GLN A 39 14.57 -8.71 -17.38
CA GLN A 39 14.34 -9.75 -18.37
C GLN A 39 14.94 -9.37 -19.73
N PHE A 40 14.86 -8.12 -20.14
CA PHE A 40 15.48 -7.64 -21.37
C PHE A 40 17.00 -7.77 -21.33
N VAL A 41 17.64 -7.41 -20.21
CA VAL A 41 19.12 -7.45 -20.07
C VAL A 41 19.64 -8.89 -19.94
N HIS A 42 18.96 -9.72 -19.14
CA HIS A 42 19.46 -11.07 -18.81
C HIS A 42 18.73 -12.20 -19.53
N HIS A 43 17.71 -11.91 -20.32
CA HIS A 43 16.84 -12.90 -20.99
C HIS A 43 16.27 -13.94 -20.03
N SER A 44 16.03 -13.55 -18.74
CA SER A 44 15.63 -14.45 -17.65
C SER A 44 14.57 -13.83 -16.76
N TYR A 45 13.39 -14.42 -16.75
CA TYR A 45 12.33 -14.07 -15.79
C TYR A 45 12.66 -14.53 -14.36
N ALA A 46 13.48 -15.57 -14.21
CA ALA A 46 13.92 -16.02 -12.91
C ALA A 46 14.78 -14.96 -12.19
N VAL A 47 15.72 -14.33 -12.90
CA VAL A 47 16.53 -13.22 -12.36
C VAL A 47 15.65 -12.04 -12.00
N ALA A 48 14.69 -11.68 -12.85
CA ALA A 48 13.74 -10.60 -12.59
C ALA A 48 12.87 -10.89 -11.34
N GLY A 49 12.36 -12.11 -11.22
CA GLY A 49 11.58 -12.55 -10.06
C GLY A 49 12.39 -12.55 -8.76
N LEU A 50 13.64 -13.01 -8.80
CA LEU A 50 14.55 -12.96 -7.64
C LEU A 50 14.87 -11.52 -7.23
N ALA A 51 15.05 -10.61 -8.19
CA ALA A 51 15.27 -9.19 -7.91
C ALA A 51 14.04 -8.55 -7.23
N LEU A 52 12.82 -8.82 -7.73
CA LEU A 52 11.58 -8.36 -7.08
C LEU A 52 11.40 -8.96 -5.68
N GLY A 53 11.73 -10.25 -5.52
CA GLY A 53 11.70 -10.90 -4.20
C GLY A 53 12.66 -10.23 -3.22
N ALA A 54 13.88 -9.91 -3.67
CA ALA A 54 14.88 -9.21 -2.86
C ALA A 54 14.40 -7.78 -2.48
N ASP A 55 13.83 -7.03 -3.41
CA ASP A 55 13.22 -5.71 -3.14
C ASP A 55 12.11 -5.82 -2.09
N THR A 56 11.20 -6.76 -2.25
CA THR A 56 10.08 -6.98 -1.31
C THR A 56 10.56 -7.35 0.09
N ILE A 57 11.55 -8.23 0.20
CA ILE A 57 12.17 -8.59 1.50
C ILE A 57 12.83 -7.36 2.11
N GLY A 58 13.59 -6.61 1.32
CA GLY A 58 14.22 -5.35 1.76
C GLY A 58 13.19 -4.36 2.29
N ALA A 59 12.09 -4.13 1.57
CA ALA A 59 11.01 -3.24 1.96
C ALA A 59 10.29 -3.69 3.24
N ALA A 60 10.05 -4.99 3.40
CA ALA A 60 9.43 -5.54 4.60
C ALA A 60 10.29 -5.32 5.86
N ILE A 61 11.62 -5.46 5.73
CA ILE A 61 12.57 -5.21 6.83
C ILE A 61 12.70 -3.71 7.10
N SER A 62 12.84 -2.89 6.05
CA SER A 62 13.09 -1.47 6.17
C SER A 62 11.92 -0.69 6.75
N GLY A 63 10.69 -1.12 6.50
CA GLY A 63 9.49 -0.40 6.93
C GLY A 63 9.52 0.03 8.40
N PRO A 64 9.52 -0.90 9.37
CA PRO A 64 9.56 -0.56 10.80
C PRO A 64 10.85 0.16 11.20
N VAL A 65 12.00 -0.22 10.61
CA VAL A 65 13.32 0.35 10.92
C VAL A 65 13.38 1.81 10.52
N LEU A 66 13.08 2.12 9.26
CA LEU A 66 13.15 3.48 8.74
C LEU A 66 12.10 4.39 9.39
N CYS A 67 10.89 3.85 9.66
CA CYS A 67 9.87 4.61 10.38
C CYS A 67 10.32 5.03 11.78
N ARG A 68 11.07 4.18 12.47
CA ARG A 68 11.67 4.52 13.77
C ARG A 68 12.81 5.54 13.64
N LEU A 69 13.60 5.45 12.58
CA LEU A 69 14.68 6.39 12.31
C LEU A 69 14.18 7.81 12.04
N LEU A 70 12.93 7.98 11.54
CA LEU A 70 12.31 9.30 11.38
C LEU A 70 12.32 10.10 12.69
N GLY A 71 12.03 9.45 13.83
CA GLY A 71 12.05 10.09 15.13
C GLY A 71 13.47 10.34 15.66
N LYS A 72 14.44 9.45 15.35
CA LYS A 72 15.80 9.53 15.87
C LYS A 72 16.66 10.56 15.13
N TYR A 73 16.57 10.62 13.81
CA TYR A 73 17.46 11.43 12.97
C TYR A 73 16.73 12.57 12.25
N GLY A 74 15.41 12.67 12.44
CA GLY A 74 14.57 13.68 11.80
C GLY A 74 14.04 13.23 10.43
N THR A 75 12.80 13.64 10.15
CA THR A 75 12.03 13.21 8.97
C THR A 75 12.77 13.53 7.66
N THR A 76 13.17 14.77 7.46
CA THR A 76 13.83 15.24 6.21
C THR A 76 15.12 14.47 5.94
N ARG A 77 15.99 14.31 6.95
CA ARG A 77 17.28 13.62 6.77
C ARG A 77 17.08 12.17 6.37
N VAL A 78 16.20 11.44 7.05
CA VAL A 78 15.93 10.02 6.76
C VAL A 78 15.34 9.87 5.36
N LEU A 79 14.33 10.67 5.01
CA LEU A 79 13.68 10.58 3.70
C LEU A 79 14.63 10.90 2.55
N ILE A 80 15.42 11.97 2.65
CA ILE A 80 16.35 12.34 1.57
C ILE A 80 17.48 11.31 1.45
N THR A 81 18.07 10.84 2.57
CA THR A 81 19.15 9.85 2.52
C THR A 81 18.66 8.53 1.90
N THR A 82 17.52 8.02 2.36
CA THR A 82 16.98 6.76 1.84
C THR A 82 16.52 6.90 0.38
N ALA A 83 15.86 8.00 0.03
CA ALA A 83 15.49 8.26 -1.36
C ALA A 83 16.71 8.38 -2.28
N SER A 84 17.79 9.03 -1.83
CA SER A 84 19.02 9.18 -2.63
C SER A 84 19.72 7.84 -2.86
N ILE A 85 19.86 7.01 -1.84
CA ILE A 85 20.48 5.69 -1.96
C ILE A 85 19.61 4.79 -2.85
N GLY A 86 18.29 4.75 -2.61
CA GLY A 86 17.35 3.98 -3.42
C GLY A 86 17.31 4.45 -4.87
N ALA A 87 17.28 5.77 -5.11
CA ALA A 87 17.32 6.32 -6.47
C ALA A 87 18.63 5.99 -7.19
N ALA A 88 19.78 6.04 -6.51
CA ALA A 88 21.06 5.63 -7.07
C ALA A 88 21.06 4.14 -7.44
N ALA A 89 20.51 3.28 -6.57
CA ALA A 89 20.39 1.84 -6.85
C ALA A 89 19.45 1.57 -8.03
N ILE A 90 18.28 2.24 -8.11
CA ILE A 90 17.35 2.15 -9.24
C ILE A 90 18.04 2.62 -10.55
N ALA A 91 18.71 3.78 -10.51
CA ALA A 91 19.44 4.28 -11.66
C ALA A 91 20.55 3.31 -12.12
N SER A 92 21.24 2.68 -11.16
CA SER A 92 22.27 1.68 -11.45
C SER A 92 21.69 0.45 -12.17
N ILE A 93 20.50 -0.02 -11.75
CA ILE A 93 19.78 -1.11 -12.45
C ILE A 93 19.48 -0.71 -13.90
N GLY A 94 19.05 0.54 -14.16
CA GLY A 94 18.68 1.00 -15.50
C GLY A 94 19.86 1.35 -16.41
N LEU A 95 21.00 1.75 -15.85
CA LEU A 95 22.14 2.26 -16.63
C LEU A 95 23.25 1.25 -16.86
N PHE A 96 23.39 0.25 -15.98
CA PHE A 96 24.49 -0.69 -16.04
C PHE A 96 24.01 -2.11 -16.32
N ASN A 97 24.61 -2.80 -17.26
CA ASN A 97 24.39 -4.22 -17.51
C ASN A 97 25.19 -5.06 -16.49
N ALA A 98 24.80 -4.92 -15.21
CA ALA A 98 25.46 -5.62 -14.12
C ALA A 98 25.10 -7.13 -14.14
N PRO A 99 25.96 -8.02 -13.62
CA PRO A 99 25.66 -9.45 -13.56
C PRO A 99 24.41 -9.73 -12.70
N PRO A 100 23.70 -10.86 -12.88
CA PRO A 100 22.45 -11.18 -12.20
C PRO A 100 22.49 -10.99 -10.68
N VAL A 101 23.57 -11.44 -10.02
CA VAL A 101 23.76 -11.31 -8.56
C VAL A 101 23.81 -9.84 -8.15
N ALA A 102 24.45 -8.97 -8.93
CA ALA A 102 24.52 -7.54 -8.63
C ALA A 102 23.16 -6.87 -8.84
N MET A 103 22.37 -7.27 -9.86
CA MET A 103 21.01 -6.79 -10.05
C MET A 103 20.10 -7.14 -8.87
N ILE A 104 20.18 -8.38 -8.38
CA ILE A 104 19.43 -8.84 -7.18
C ILE A 104 19.88 -8.05 -5.93
N ALA A 105 21.19 -7.83 -5.77
CA ALA A 105 21.73 -7.05 -4.65
C ALA A 105 21.29 -5.57 -4.72
N LEU A 106 21.29 -4.95 -5.89
CA LEU A 106 20.79 -3.58 -6.08
C LEU A 106 19.29 -3.50 -5.76
N ALA A 107 18.49 -4.46 -6.21
CA ALA A 107 17.07 -4.52 -5.88
C ALA A 107 16.82 -4.67 -4.36
N LEU A 108 17.63 -5.48 -3.67
CA LEU A 108 17.60 -5.55 -2.21
C LEU A 108 17.91 -4.19 -1.56
N VAL A 109 18.90 -3.46 -2.08
CA VAL A 109 19.22 -2.09 -1.62
C VAL A 109 18.04 -1.15 -1.85
N VAL A 110 17.35 -1.23 -2.99
CA VAL A 110 16.13 -0.45 -3.28
C VAL A 110 15.09 -0.69 -2.18
N GLY A 111 14.77 -1.95 -1.88
CA GLY A 111 13.82 -2.31 -0.83
C GLY A 111 14.27 -1.83 0.55
N LEU A 112 15.52 -2.09 0.94
CA LEU A 112 16.08 -1.68 2.24
C LEU A 112 16.10 -0.16 2.43
N THR A 113 16.16 0.60 1.36
CA THR A 113 16.18 2.07 1.37
C THR A 113 14.89 2.70 0.86
N SER A 114 13.80 1.92 0.80
CA SER A 114 12.47 2.39 0.42
C SER A 114 12.03 3.54 1.33
N PRO A 115 11.96 4.80 0.84
CA PRO A 115 11.73 5.95 1.70
C PRO A 115 10.33 5.89 2.33
N PRO A 116 10.19 6.00 3.66
CA PRO A 116 8.92 5.86 4.37
C PRO A 116 8.02 7.11 4.25
N ILE A 117 7.80 7.58 3.00
CA ILE A 117 7.05 8.80 2.69
C ILE A 117 5.60 8.69 3.14
N GLN A 118 4.96 7.54 2.88
CA GLN A 118 3.57 7.31 3.30
C GLN A 118 3.42 7.38 4.82
N THR A 119 4.34 6.77 5.56
CA THR A 119 4.33 6.80 7.02
C THR A 119 4.56 8.21 7.55
N ALA A 120 5.50 8.95 6.97
CA ALA A 120 5.74 10.35 7.33
C ALA A 120 4.48 11.19 7.07
N ALA A 121 3.86 11.08 5.90
CA ALA A 121 2.61 11.78 5.56
C ALA A 121 1.48 11.43 6.54
N ARG A 122 1.26 10.14 6.82
CA ARG A 122 0.23 9.67 7.76
C ARG A 122 0.46 10.16 9.18
N THR A 123 1.71 10.33 9.60
CA THR A 123 2.06 10.88 10.92
C THR A 123 1.81 12.39 10.99
N ILE A 124 1.89 13.09 9.85
CA ILE A 124 1.64 14.55 9.74
C ILE A 124 0.13 14.87 9.67
N TYR A 125 -0.69 14.03 9.06
CA TYR A 125 -2.13 14.30 8.87
C TYR A 125 -2.86 14.77 10.13
N PRO A 126 -2.64 14.21 11.33
CA PRO A 126 -3.29 14.68 12.55
C PRO A 126 -2.95 16.13 12.95
N THR A 127 -1.86 16.68 12.44
CA THR A 127 -1.49 18.09 12.70
C THR A 127 -2.10 19.05 11.69
N LEU A 128 -2.48 18.55 10.51
CA LEU A 128 -3.05 19.36 9.41
C LEU A 128 -4.58 19.49 9.50
N VAL A 129 -5.25 18.50 10.08
CA VAL A 129 -6.72 18.43 10.08
C VAL A 129 -7.28 18.14 11.47
N LYS A 130 -8.56 18.44 11.66
CA LYS A 130 -9.26 18.12 12.91
C LYS A 130 -9.45 16.62 13.07
N LYS A 131 -9.45 16.12 14.31
CA LYS A 131 -9.62 14.68 14.61
C LYS A 131 -10.83 14.04 13.93
N LYS A 132 -11.94 14.77 13.81
CA LYS A 132 -13.17 14.28 13.15
C LYS A 132 -13.00 14.02 11.65
N ASP A 133 -12.02 14.65 11.01
CA ASP A 133 -11.77 14.57 9.57
C ASP A 133 -10.67 13.56 9.23
N LEU A 134 -9.97 12.99 10.22
CA LEU A 134 -8.91 12.00 10.03
C LEU A 134 -9.33 10.77 9.21
N PRO A 135 -10.49 10.14 9.44
CA PRO A 135 -10.92 9.00 8.62
C PRO A 135 -11.03 9.36 7.14
N ALA A 136 -11.49 10.59 6.83
CA ALA A 136 -11.59 11.08 5.46
C ALA A 136 -10.22 11.29 4.82
N VAL A 137 -9.25 11.83 5.56
CA VAL A 137 -7.86 12.00 5.09
C VAL A 137 -7.21 10.66 4.78
N TYR A 138 -7.31 9.69 5.69
CA TYR A 138 -6.73 8.37 5.47
C TYR A 138 -7.42 7.60 4.34
N SER A 139 -8.74 7.79 4.18
CA SER A 139 -9.47 7.25 3.05
C SER A 139 -9.06 7.90 1.73
N LEU A 140 -8.85 9.22 1.72
CA LEU A 140 -8.32 9.93 0.55
C LEU A 140 -6.90 9.49 0.21
N ASP A 141 -6.03 9.28 1.20
CA ASP A 141 -4.68 8.75 1.01
C ASP A 141 -4.73 7.33 0.39
N ALA A 142 -5.60 6.46 0.90
CA ALA A 142 -5.79 5.13 0.35
C ALA A 142 -6.35 5.17 -1.09
N THR A 143 -7.35 6.02 -1.35
CA THR A 143 -7.89 6.24 -2.70
C THR A 143 -6.83 6.73 -3.67
N SER A 144 -5.99 7.67 -3.22
CA SER A 144 -4.89 8.19 -4.03
C SER A 144 -3.83 7.14 -4.33
N GLN A 145 -3.64 6.20 -3.42
CA GLN A 145 -2.78 5.03 -3.64
C GLN A 145 -3.28 4.18 -4.83
N GLU A 146 -4.60 4.01 -4.97
CA GLU A 146 -5.17 3.26 -6.09
C GLU A 146 -4.82 3.89 -7.45
N LEU A 147 -4.75 5.22 -7.52
CA LEU A 147 -4.29 5.89 -8.75
C LEU A 147 -2.86 5.52 -9.12
N ILE A 148 -1.98 5.36 -8.15
CA ILE A 148 -0.60 4.92 -8.36
C ILE A 148 -0.57 3.50 -8.92
N TRP A 149 -1.39 2.60 -8.37
CA TRP A 149 -1.47 1.20 -8.83
C TRP A 149 -2.15 1.01 -10.19
N VAL A 150 -3.01 1.94 -10.61
CA VAL A 150 -3.62 1.93 -11.94
C VAL A 150 -2.71 2.58 -12.98
N ILE A 151 -2.23 3.79 -12.70
CA ILE A 151 -1.49 4.61 -13.68
C ILE A 151 -0.03 4.15 -13.79
N GLY A 152 0.58 3.73 -12.69
CA GLY A 152 1.98 3.32 -12.67
C GLY A 152 2.33 2.21 -13.66
N PRO A 153 1.66 1.06 -13.63
CA PRO A 153 1.88 -0.03 -14.58
C PRO A 153 1.65 0.38 -16.03
N VAL A 154 0.58 1.14 -16.30
CA VAL A 154 0.27 1.64 -17.66
C VAL A 154 1.39 2.55 -18.15
N LEU A 155 1.83 3.49 -17.32
CA LEU A 155 2.91 4.41 -17.70
C LEU A 155 4.23 3.65 -17.92
N ALA A 156 4.55 2.68 -17.05
CA ALA A 156 5.74 1.86 -17.19
C ALA A 156 5.75 1.09 -18.52
N THR A 157 4.64 0.44 -18.88
CA THR A 157 4.54 -0.36 -20.11
C THR A 157 4.53 0.51 -21.37
N VAL A 158 3.78 1.62 -21.37
CA VAL A 158 3.75 2.54 -22.52
C VAL A 158 5.11 3.16 -22.76
N LEU A 159 5.78 3.66 -21.74
CA LEU A 159 7.11 4.27 -21.87
C LEU A 159 8.17 3.23 -22.28
N ALA A 160 8.09 2.01 -21.75
CA ALA A 160 8.99 0.93 -22.15
C ALA A 160 8.84 0.58 -23.63
N ALA A 161 7.61 0.58 -24.15
CA ALA A 161 7.32 0.29 -25.56
C ALA A 161 7.69 1.46 -26.50
N GLN A 162 7.47 2.71 -26.06
CA GLN A 162 7.70 3.89 -26.92
C GLN A 162 9.16 4.39 -26.90
N VAL A 163 9.87 4.17 -25.78
CA VAL A 163 11.26 4.63 -25.62
C VAL A 163 12.18 3.43 -25.42
N ASN A 164 12.30 2.92 -24.21
CA ASN A 164 12.95 1.66 -23.83
C ASN A 164 12.79 1.38 -22.35
N THR A 165 13.12 0.17 -21.91
CA THR A 165 12.98 -0.27 -20.52
C THR A 165 13.95 0.46 -19.57
N ALA A 166 15.17 0.78 -19.99
CA ALA A 166 16.16 1.50 -19.19
C ALA A 166 15.67 2.92 -18.85
N PHE A 167 15.08 3.62 -19.83
CA PHE A 167 14.49 4.94 -19.62
C PHE A 167 13.44 4.93 -18.51
N VAL A 168 12.56 3.91 -18.47
CA VAL A 168 11.53 3.79 -17.43
C VAL A 168 12.17 3.68 -16.04
N VAL A 169 13.19 2.83 -15.90
CA VAL A 169 13.88 2.62 -14.62
C VAL A 169 14.60 3.91 -14.17
N VAL A 170 15.28 4.60 -15.09
CA VAL A 170 15.93 5.89 -14.77
C VAL A 170 14.91 6.97 -14.44
N LEU A 171 13.78 7.03 -15.14
CA LEU A 171 12.70 7.96 -14.84
C LEU A 171 12.14 7.73 -13.43
N MET A 172 11.96 6.47 -13.01
CA MET A 172 11.55 6.14 -11.63
C MET A 172 12.53 6.68 -10.60
N SER A 173 13.84 6.52 -10.84
CA SER A 173 14.90 7.09 -9.99
C SER A 173 14.75 8.61 -9.84
N LEU A 174 14.57 9.32 -10.97
CA LEU A 174 14.37 10.78 -10.98
C LEU A 174 13.09 11.19 -10.22
N ILE A 175 11.99 10.49 -10.44
CA ILE A 175 10.73 10.77 -9.72
C ILE A 175 10.91 10.53 -8.21
N GLN A 176 11.61 9.47 -7.81
CA GLN A 176 11.85 9.17 -6.41
C GLN A 176 12.62 10.30 -5.70
N ILE A 177 13.74 10.74 -6.28
CA ILE A 177 14.55 11.79 -5.65
C ILE A 177 13.87 13.15 -5.69
N THR A 178 13.34 13.57 -6.84
CA THR A 178 12.62 14.85 -6.96
C THR A 178 11.37 14.88 -6.11
N GLY A 179 10.66 13.78 -6.02
CA GLY A 179 9.48 13.63 -5.17
C GLY A 179 9.81 13.72 -3.69
N ALA A 180 10.88 13.06 -3.23
CA ALA A 180 11.34 13.16 -1.86
C ALA A 180 11.79 14.59 -1.52
N LEU A 181 12.50 15.26 -2.41
CA LEU A 181 12.91 16.66 -2.24
C LEU A 181 11.68 17.57 -2.17
N TRP A 182 10.71 17.42 -3.08
CA TRP A 182 9.48 18.20 -3.06
C TRP A 182 8.67 17.94 -1.78
N PHE A 183 8.50 16.69 -1.36
CA PHE A 183 7.80 16.36 -0.13
C PHE A 183 8.49 17.00 1.08
N CYS A 184 9.81 16.89 1.19
CA CYS A 184 10.59 17.47 2.29
C CYS A 184 10.67 19.00 2.26
N SER A 185 10.42 19.66 1.11
CA SER A 185 10.39 21.13 1.02
C SER A 185 9.12 21.74 1.63
N ASN A 186 8.09 20.94 1.90
CA ASN A 186 6.90 21.42 2.61
C ASN A 186 7.26 21.78 4.06
N LYS A 187 6.85 22.97 4.52
CA LYS A 187 7.10 23.44 5.88
C LYS A 187 6.55 22.47 6.94
N GLU A 188 5.39 21.91 6.68
CA GLU A 188 4.71 20.95 7.54
C GLU A 188 5.52 19.66 7.73
N VAL A 189 6.30 19.27 6.72
CA VAL A 189 7.20 18.10 6.77
C VAL A 189 8.55 18.46 7.40
N SER A 190 9.16 19.56 6.95
CA SER A 190 10.51 19.95 7.38
C SER A 190 10.57 20.41 8.85
N GLN A 191 9.50 20.98 9.36
CA GLN A 191 9.41 21.46 10.76
C GLN A 191 8.85 20.38 11.71
N MET A 192 8.40 19.24 11.18
CA MET A 192 7.84 18.20 12.00
C MET A 192 8.92 17.46 12.79
N VAL A 193 8.78 17.50 14.10
CA VAL A 193 9.56 16.68 15.02
C VAL A 193 8.73 15.47 15.42
N ILE A 194 9.11 14.30 14.94
CA ILE A 194 8.55 13.02 15.40
C ILE A 194 9.33 12.65 16.66
N PRO A 195 8.68 12.55 17.83
CA PRO A 195 9.39 12.14 19.05
C PRO A 195 9.95 10.72 18.86
N THR A 196 11.17 10.50 19.38
CA THR A 196 11.75 9.14 19.41
C THR A 196 10.87 8.21 20.23
N PRO A 197 10.57 6.99 19.75
CA PRO A 197 9.84 6.00 20.53
C PRO A 197 10.60 5.65 21.79
N ASN A 198 9.94 5.67 22.95
CA ASN A 198 10.54 5.29 24.23
C ASN A 198 10.65 3.76 24.43
N ARG A 199 10.12 2.97 23.49
CA ARG A 199 10.07 1.51 23.57
C ARG A 199 11.15 0.86 22.72
N LYS A 200 11.55 -0.37 23.08
CA LYS A 200 12.39 -1.21 22.19
C LYS A 200 11.67 -1.43 20.86
N MET A 201 12.42 -1.64 19.79
CA MET A 201 11.88 -1.94 18.46
C MET A 201 10.91 -3.13 18.54
N GLY A 202 9.75 -3.01 17.89
CA GLY A 202 8.67 -4.00 18.00
C GLY A 202 7.81 -3.86 19.25
N GLY A 203 8.22 -3.06 20.23
CA GLY A 203 7.45 -2.82 21.46
C GLY A 203 6.07 -2.21 21.21
N VAL A 204 5.85 -1.56 20.06
CA VAL A 204 4.54 -1.06 19.65
C VAL A 204 3.55 -2.17 19.33
N LEU A 205 4.01 -3.37 18.94
CA LEU A 205 3.16 -4.53 18.66
C LEU A 205 2.46 -5.09 19.91
N THR A 206 2.94 -4.75 21.11
CA THR A 206 2.21 -5.09 22.36
C THR A 206 0.92 -4.27 22.50
N ASN A 207 0.79 -3.18 21.76
CA ASN A 207 -0.45 -2.42 21.69
C ASN A 207 -1.45 -3.16 20.81
N LYS A 208 -2.60 -3.51 21.39
CA LYS A 208 -3.67 -4.26 20.72
C LYS A 208 -4.14 -3.58 19.41
N VAL A 209 -4.18 -2.24 19.36
CA VAL A 209 -4.57 -1.51 18.14
C VAL A 209 -3.57 -1.76 17.01
N VAL A 210 -2.26 -1.68 17.30
CA VAL A 210 -1.21 -1.88 16.30
C VAL A 210 -1.21 -3.31 15.77
N LEU A 211 -1.25 -4.29 16.68
CA LEU A 211 -1.28 -5.71 16.30
C LEU A 211 -2.52 -6.02 15.46
N THR A 212 -3.70 -5.57 15.91
CA THR A 212 -4.95 -5.75 15.17
C THR A 212 -4.89 -5.10 13.79
N THR A 213 -4.37 -3.89 13.68
CA THR A 213 -4.23 -3.18 12.39
C THR A 213 -3.28 -3.91 11.45
N ALA A 214 -2.16 -4.42 11.95
CA ALA A 214 -1.20 -5.18 11.15
C ALA A 214 -1.83 -6.51 10.65
N ILE A 215 -2.55 -7.23 11.52
CA ILE A 215 -3.24 -8.48 11.16
C ILE A 215 -4.37 -8.21 10.16
N LEU A 216 -5.19 -7.20 10.39
CA LEU A 216 -6.27 -6.82 9.45
C LEU A 216 -5.71 -6.37 8.10
N GLY A 217 -4.60 -5.61 8.10
CA GLY A 217 -3.89 -5.24 6.89
C GLY A 217 -3.36 -6.43 6.11
N LEU A 218 -2.76 -7.42 6.82
CA LEU A 218 -2.30 -8.68 6.24
C LEU A 218 -3.47 -9.44 5.59
N LEU A 219 -4.57 -9.61 6.32
CA LEU A 219 -5.73 -10.38 5.84
C LEU A 219 -6.43 -9.68 4.65
N LEU A 220 -6.61 -8.37 4.73
CA LEU A 220 -7.24 -7.59 3.67
C LEU A 220 -6.44 -7.65 2.36
N ILE A 221 -5.14 -7.40 2.44
CA ILE A 221 -4.26 -7.36 1.26
C ILE A 221 -3.92 -8.77 0.77
N GLY A 222 -3.90 -9.78 1.66
CA GLY A 222 -3.79 -11.18 1.27
C GLY A 222 -5.00 -11.66 0.45
N GLY A 223 -6.21 -11.25 0.84
CA GLY A 223 -7.42 -11.52 0.05
C GLY A 223 -7.40 -10.81 -1.31
N PHE A 224 -6.92 -9.57 -1.37
CA PHE A 224 -6.74 -8.84 -2.62
C PHE A 224 -5.78 -9.56 -3.58
N SER A 225 -4.61 -9.97 -3.09
CA SER A 225 -3.62 -10.68 -3.89
C SER A 225 -4.15 -12.01 -4.44
N GLY A 226 -4.94 -12.74 -3.65
CA GLY A 226 -5.59 -13.96 -4.11
C GLY A 226 -6.57 -13.75 -5.27
N VAL A 227 -7.38 -12.69 -5.19
CA VAL A 227 -8.29 -12.29 -6.29
C VAL A 227 -7.50 -11.87 -7.53
N GLU A 228 -6.42 -11.15 -7.37
CA GLU A 228 -5.56 -10.73 -8.48
C GLU A 228 -5.01 -11.94 -9.24
N VAL A 229 -4.41 -12.90 -8.51
CA VAL A 229 -3.87 -14.14 -9.09
C VAL A 229 -4.97 -14.97 -9.74
N GLY A 230 -6.12 -15.14 -9.07
CA GLY A 230 -7.26 -15.90 -9.62
C GLY A 230 -7.85 -15.26 -10.88
N THR A 231 -7.90 -13.92 -10.93
CA THR A 231 -8.36 -13.21 -12.13
C THR A 231 -7.43 -13.43 -13.31
N VAL A 232 -6.12 -13.40 -13.09
CA VAL A 232 -5.12 -13.67 -14.15
C VAL A 232 -5.20 -15.12 -14.65
N ALA A 233 -5.58 -16.07 -13.77
CA ALA A 233 -5.73 -17.47 -14.16
C ALA A 233 -7.01 -17.73 -14.99
N VAL A 234 -8.13 -17.07 -14.66
CA VAL A 234 -9.44 -17.36 -15.26
C VAL A 234 -9.75 -16.46 -16.46
N VAL A 235 -9.26 -15.21 -16.47
CA VAL A 235 -9.59 -14.22 -17.51
C VAL A 235 -8.50 -14.19 -18.58
N PRO A 236 -8.86 -13.98 -19.88
CA PRO A 236 -7.83 -13.79 -20.91
C PRO A 236 -6.83 -12.70 -20.53
N LYS A 237 -5.54 -12.95 -20.77
CA LYS A 237 -4.44 -12.06 -20.36
C LYS A 237 -4.62 -10.61 -20.81
N SER A 238 -5.23 -10.39 -21.99
CA SER A 238 -5.54 -9.05 -22.52
C SER A 238 -6.58 -8.28 -21.72
N LEU A 239 -7.45 -8.95 -20.95
CA LEU A 239 -8.54 -8.35 -20.17
C LEU A 239 -8.25 -8.34 -18.66
N ALA A 240 -7.32 -9.15 -18.18
CA ALA A 240 -7.05 -9.31 -16.75
C ALA A 240 -6.77 -7.97 -16.05
N GLY A 241 -5.96 -7.11 -16.64
CA GLY A 241 -5.67 -5.77 -16.10
C GLY A 241 -6.90 -4.87 -15.99
N VAL A 242 -7.82 -4.92 -16.97
CA VAL A 242 -9.06 -4.14 -16.95
C VAL A 242 -10.00 -4.67 -15.85
N VAL A 243 -10.08 -5.98 -15.71
CA VAL A 243 -10.92 -6.64 -14.69
C VAL A 243 -10.41 -6.33 -13.29
N ILE A 244 -9.10 -6.41 -13.05
CA ILE A 244 -8.47 -6.00 -11.78
C ILE A 244 -8.66 -4.50 -11.54
N GLY A 245 -8.55 -3.68 -12.58
CA GLY A 245 -8.82 -2.24 -12.53
C GLY A 245 -10.22 -1.89 -12.03
N ALA A 246 -11.22 -2.75 -12.24
CA ALA A 246 -12.56 -2.54 -11.70
C ALA A 246 -12.58 -2.54 -10.17
N LEU A 247 -11.75 -3.35 -9.50
CA LEU A 247 -11.61 -3.33 -8.05
C LEU A 247 -11.01 -1.99 -7.58
N SER A 248 -9.96 -1.51 -8.24
CA SER A 248 -9.37 -0.19 -7.94
C SER A 248 -10.35 0.95 -8.17
N LEU A 249 -11.17 0.90 -9.23
CA LEU A 249 -12.26 1.86 -9.45
C LEU A 249 -13.30 1.82 -8.33
N GLY A 250 -13.69 0.63 -7.88
CA GLY A 250 -14.55 0.46 -6.72
C GLY A 250 -13.92 1.08 -5.46
N SER A 251 -12.64 0.84 -5.23
CA SER A 251 -11.88 1.39 -4.09
C SER A 251 -11.86 2.93 -4.11
N ILE A 252 -11.66 3.53 -5.27
CA ILE A 252 -11.74 5.00 -5.45
C ILE A 252 -13.13 5.51 -5.11
N VAL A 253 -14.18 4.90 -5.69
CA VAL A 253 -15.57 5.29 -5.43
C VAL A 253 -15.92 5.14 -3.95
N GLY A 254 -15.56 4.01 -3.34
CA GLY A 254 -15.78 3.76 -1.91
C GLY A 254 -15.05 4.76 -1.02
N GLY A 255 -13.79 5.02 -1.31
CA GLY A 255 -12.99 6.00 -0.58
C GLY A 255 -13.60 7.41 -0.61
N LEU A 256 -14.04 7.87 -1.78
CA LEU A 256 -14.64 9.19 -1.94
C LEU A 256 -16.04 9.31 -1.33
N THR A 257 -16.86 8.24 -1.40
CA THR A 257 -18.26 8.29 -0.97
C THR A 257 -18.45 7.87 0.49
N LEU A 258 -17.75 6.83 0.94
CA LEU A 258 -17.89 6.23 2.25
C LEU A 258 -16.85 6.68 3.26
N GLY A 259 -15.66 7.09 2.83
CA GLY A 259 -14.54 7.44 3.72
C GLY A 259 -14.88 8.47 4.82
N ASN A 260 -15.89 9.30 4.58
CA ASN A 260 -16.42 10.29 5.52
C ASN A 260 -17.62 9.83 6.35
N ARG A 261 -18.30 8.76 5.92
CA ARG A 261 -19.57 8.30 6.48
C ARG A 261 -19.42 7.17 7.48
N VAL A 262 -18.26 6.53 7.50
CA VAL A 262 -17.94 5.39 8.38
C VAL A 262 -17.64 5.87 9.81
N LYS A 263 -18.68 6.01 10.62
CA LYS A 263 -18.61 6.49 12.03
C LYS A 263 -19.02 5.46 13.05
N SER A 264 -19.67 4.38 12.64
CA SER A 264 -20.11 3.30 13.53
C SER A 264 -18.93 2.41 13.91
N ARG A 265 -18.95 1.84 15.12
CA ARG A 265 -18.01 0.81 15.56
C ARG A 265 -18.01 -0.44 14.69
N TRP A 266 -19.12 -0.72 13.99
CA TRP A 266 -19.29 -1.83 13.08
C TRP A 266 -18.91 -1.51 11.63
N SER A 267 -18.52 -0.26 11.34
CA SER A 267 -18.26 0.16 9.95
C SER A 267 -17.20 -0.70 9.27
N LEU A 268 -16.11 -1.04 9.98
CA LEU A 268 -15.07 -1.89 9.42
C LEU A 268 -15.60 -3.29 9.06
N THR A 269 -16.37 -3.90 9.96
CA THR A 269 -16.98 -5.22 9.72
C THR A 269 -17.89 -5.21 8.49
N TRP A 270 -18.74 -4.19 8.35
CA TRP A 270 -19.60 -4.03 7.18
C TRP A 270 -18.83 -3.88 5.87
N LEU A 271 -17.75 -3.09 5.87
CA LEU A 271 -16.91 -2.90 4.69
C LEU A 271 -16.20 -4.21 4.30
N LEU A 272 -15.65 -4.93 5.28
CA LEU A 272 -15.03 -6.24 5.06
C LEU A 272 -16.04 -7.28 4.58
N THR A 273 -17.28 -7.23 5.07
CA THR A 273 -18.37 -8.09 4.57
C THR A 273 -18.69 -7.77 3.12
N LEU A 274 -18.73 -6.49 2.74
CA LEU A 274 -18.93 -6.09 1.35
C LEU A 274 -17.84 -6.63 0.42
N ILE A 275 -16.58 -6.56 0.88
CA ILE A 275 -15.42 -7.13 0.16
C ILE A 275 -15.60 -8.65 -0.01
N LEU A 276 -15.93 -9.35 1.08
CA LEU A 276 -16.15 -10.79 1.05
C LEU A 276 -17.29 -11.20 0.13
N VAL A 277 -18.38 -10.45 0.12
CA VAL A 277 -19.52 -10.68 -0.81
C VAL A 277 -19.04 -10.62 -2.25
N GLY A 278 -18.23 -9.62 -2.63
CA GLY A 278 -17.66 -9.54 -3.97
C GLY A 278 -16.81 -10.76 -4.32
N TYR A 279 -15.97 -11.24 -3.40
CA TYR A 279 -15.15 -12.45 -3.61
C TYR A 279 -15.99 -13.72 -3.74
N LEU A 280 -17.04 -13.86 -2.92
CA LEU A 280 -17.98 -14.98 -3.01
C LEU A 280 -18.72 -14.99 -4.35
N LEU A 281 -19.19 -13.84 -4.82
CA LEU A 281 -19.89 -13.72 -6.11
C LEU A 281 -18.99 -14.10 -7.29
N VAL A 282 -17.70 -13.74 -7.25
CA VAL A 282 -16.73 -14.19 -8.26
C VAL A 282 -16.56 -15.71 -8.21
N TRP A 283 -16.40 -16.28 -7.02
CA TRP A 283 -16.16 -17.71 -6.85
C TRP A 283 -17.35 -18.58 -7.29
N VAL A 284 -18.57 -18.16 -6.95
CA VAL A 284 -19.80 -18.92 -7.29
C VAL A 284 -20.06 -18.95 -8.80
N ALA A 285 -19.77 -17.87 -9.52
CA ALA A 285 -20.06 -17.77 -10.94
C ALA A 285 -18.96 -16.98 -11.69
N PRO A 286 -17.76 -17.55 -11.90
CA PRO A 286 -16.70 -16.88 -12.67
C PRO A 286 -16.97 -16.96 -14.18
N SER A 287 -18.20 -16.59 -14.62
CA SER A 287 -18.73 -16.89 -15.95
C SER A 287 -18.21 -15.97 -17.05
N SER A 288 -17.86 -14.73 -16.73
CA SER A 288 -17.38 -13.77 -17.73
C SER A 288 -16.52 -12.66 -17.11
N ALA A 289 -15.64 -12.05 -17.91
CA ALA A 289 -14.83 -10.91 -17.50
C ALA A 289 -15.69 -9.73 -16.99
N ILE A 290 -16.85 -9.50 -17.61
CA ILE A 290 -17.80 -8.44 -17.21
C ILE A 290 -18.36 -8.74 -15.83
N TRP A 291 -18.81 -9.96 -15.56
CA TRP A 291 -19.34 -10.35 -14.27
C TRP A 291 -18.28 -10.23 -13.17
N ILE A 292 -17.09 -10.76 -13.42
CA ILE A 292 -15.94 -10.64 -12.49
C ILE A 292 -15.65 -9.17 -12.21
N SER A 293 -15.64 -8.30 -13.23
CA SER A 293 -15.43 -6.85 -13.05
C SER A 293 -16.49 -6.23 -12.14
N ILE A 294 -17.76 -6.56 -12.30
CA ILE A 294 -18.84 -6.06 -11.44
C ILE A 294 -18.63 -6.51 -9.99
N CYS A 295 -18.35 -7.79 -9.78
CA CYS A 295 -18.11 -8.34 -8.44
C CYS A 295 -16.89 -7.73 -7.77
N LEU A 296 -15.80 -7.55 -8.52
CA LEU A 296 -14.60 -6.90 -8.02
C LEU A 296 -14.80 -5.41 -7.75
N PHE A 297 -15.59 -4.71 -8.57
CA PHE A 297 -15.97 -3.33 -8.27
C PHE A 297 -16.72 -3.24 -6.93
N ILE A 298 -17.68 -4.15 -6.68
CA ILE A 298 -18.41 -4.22 -5.39
C ILE A 298 -17.43 -4.46 -4.23
N ALA A 299 -16.52 -5.43 -4.36
CA ALA A 299 -15.48 -5.68 -3.36
C ALA A 299 -14.62 -4.43 -3.15
N GLY A 300 -14.21 -3.79 -4.22
CA GLY A 300 -13.37 -2.59 -4.21
C GLY A 300 -13.94 -1.47 -3.34
N VAL A 301 -15.26 -1.23 -3.39
CA VAL A 301 -15.92 -0.17 -2.61
C VAL A 301 -15.60 -0.24 -1.10
N GLY A 302 -15.29 -1.42 -0.57
CA GLY A 302 -14.91 -1.60 0.83
C GLY A 302 -13.43 -1.31 1.15
N VAL A 303 -12.52 -1.35 0.16
CA VAL A 303 -11.06 -1.40 0.40
C VAL A 303 -10.52 -0.09 0.98
N ALA A 304 -10.60 1.02 0.23
CA ALA A 304 -10.03 2.30 0.69
C ALA A 304 -10.65 2.81 2.02
N PRO A 305 -11.98 2.72 2.25
CA PRO A 305 -12.54 3.08 3.54
C PRO A 305 -12.03 2.19 4.69
N SER A 306 -11.84 0.89 4.46
CA SER A 306 -11.26 -0.02 5.46
C SER A 306 -9.85 0.37 5.84
N LEU A 307 -8.97 0.60 4.85
CA LEU A 307 -7.61 1.11 5.09
C LEU A 307 -7.62 2.47 5.79
N GLY A 308 -8.60 3.32 5.46
CA GLY A 308 -8.82 4.60 6.13
C GLY A 308 -9.11 4.45 7.62
N ILE A 309 -9.97 3.50 8.01
CA ILE A 309 -10.28 3.17 9.41
C ILE A 309 -9.03 2.66 10.13
N LEU A 310 -8.27 1.74 9.51
CA LEU A 310 -7.05 1.20 10.09
C LEU A 310 -6.00 2.30 10.37
N GLY A 311 -5.77 3.19 9.40
CA GLY A 311 -4.88 4.33 9.57
C GLY A 311 -5.33 5.32 10.65
N ALA A 312 -6.64 5.63 10.67
CA ALA A 312 -7.22 6.51 11.69
C ALA A 312 -7.14 5.91 13.10
N ALA A 313 -7.28 4.59 13.24
CA ALA A 313 -7.15 3.90 14.52
C ALA A 313 -5.73 4.04 15.09
N ILE A 314 -4.69 3.87 14.28
CA ILE A 314 -3.30 4.13 14.70
C ILE A 314 -3.15 5.58 15.17
N ALA A 315 -3.56 6.53 14.33
CA ALA A 315 -3.37 7.95 14.58
C ALA A 315 -4.13 8.48 15.81
N SER A 316 -5.28 7.88 16.14
CA SER A 316 -6.11 8.31 17.28
C SER A 316 -5.69 7.69 18.61
N ASN A 317 -5.03 6.54 18.60
CA ASN A 317 -4.69 5.77 19.80
C ASN A 317 -3.21 5.83 20.21
N LEU A 318 -2.32 6.32 19.32
CA LEU A 318 -0.89 6.37 19.60
C LEU A 318 -0.34 7.80 19.58
N LYS A 319 0.78 7.99 20.29
CA LYS A 319 1.59 9.19 20.19
C LYS A 319 2.35 9.20 18.87
N ALA A 320 2.73 10.38 18.37
CA ALA A 320 3.35 10.54 17.04
C ALA A 320 4.58 9.64 16.83
N GLY A 321 5.45 9.47 17.82
CA GLY A 321 6.64 8.60 17.73
C GLY A 321 6.28 7.13 17.57
N ASP A 322 5.35 6.63 18.36
CA ASP A 322 4.88 5.24 18.29
C ASP A 322 4.02 5.00 17.02
N ALA A 323 3.28 6.02 16.56
CA ALA A 323 2.45 5.94 15.37
C ALA A 323 3.28 5.75 14.09
N ALA A 324 4.47 6.35 13.99
CA ALA A 324 5.38 6.15 12.87
C ALA A 324 5.82 4.68 12.77
N GLU A 325 6.29 4.09 13.88
CA GLU A 325 6.67 2.67 13.91
C GLU A 325 5.46 1.75 13.67
N ALA A 326 4.29 2.08 14.24
CA ALA A 326 3.05 1.32 14.04
C ALA A 326 2.60 1.30 12.57
N ASN A 327 2.71 2.42 11.85
CA ASN A 327 2.44 2.47 10.42
C ASN A 327 3.44 1.62 9.61
N GLY A 328 4.69 1.56 10.03
CA GLY A 328 5.70 0.66 9.45
C GLY A 328 5.30 -0.80 9.60
N TRP A 329 4.90 -1.23 10.79
CA TRP A 329 4.41 -2.59 11.05
C TRP A 329 3.11 -2.92 10.30
N ALA A 330 2.19 -1.96 10.20
CA ALA A 330 0.97 -2.13 9.40
C ALA A 330 1.31 -2.35 7.91
N SER A 331 2.27 -1.59 7.35
CA SER A 331 2.74 -1.78 5.98
C SER A 331 3.45 -3.12 5.79
N THR A 332 4.29 -3.55 6.74
CA THR A 332 4.91 -4.88 6.72
C THR A 332 3.85 -5.98 6.73
N GLY A 333 2.80 -5.86 7.57
CA GLY A 333 1.66 -6.78 7.58
C GLY A 333 0.99 -6.89 6.21
N GLN A 334 0.74 -5.75 5.55
CA GLN A 334 0.17 -5.71 4.20
C GLN A 334 1.06 -6.42 3.17
N LEU A 335 2.37 -6.16 3.16
CA LEU A 335 3.31 -6.82 2.25
C LEU A 335 3.38 -8.33 2.48
N MET A 336 3.42 -8.77 3.74
CA MET A 336 3.38 -10.19 4.09
C MET A 336 2.07 -10.85 3.63
N GLY A 337 0.94 -10.13 3.80
CA GLY A 337 -0.36 -10.59 3.34
C GLY A 337 -0.40 -10.76 1.83
N TYR A 338 0.08 -9.76 1.08
CA TYR A 338 0.17 -9.84 -0.38
C TYR A 338 0.97 -11.05 -0.84
N SER A 339 2.17 -11.24 -0.28
CA SER A 339 3.04 -12.36 -0.63
C SER A 339 2.42 -13.71 -0.26
N ALA A 340 1.82 -13.82 0.93
CA ALA A 340 1.16 -15.05 1.38
C ALA A 340 -0.08 -15.37 0.52
N GLY A 341 -0.90 -14.36 0.22
CA GLY A 341 -2.07 -14.52 -0.65
C GLY A 341 -1.69 -14.99 -2.05
N ALA A 342 -0.67 -14.37 -2.66
CA ALA A 342 -0.18 -14.78 -3.97
C ALA A 342 0.35 -16.21 -3.99
N ALA A 343 1.21 -16.57 -3.01
CA ALA A 343 1.79 -17.89 -2.91
C ALA A 343 0.75 -18.99 -2.68
N LEU A 344 -0.17 -18.79 -1.72
CA LEU A 344 -1.24 -19.73 -1.43
C LEU A 344 -2.19 -19.89 -2.61
N SER A 345 -2.48 -18.80 -3.34
CA SER A 345 -3.31 -18.84 -4.54
C SER A 345 -2.63 -19.58 -5.69
N GLY A 346 -1.33 -19.40 -5.90
CA GLY A 346 -0.57 -20.16 -6.88
C GLY A 346 -0.61 -21.67 -6.56
N ILE A 347 -0.34 -22.06 -5.31
CA ILE A 347 -0.41 -23.45 -4.87
C ILE A 347 -1.84 -24.01 -5.05
N ALA A 348 -2.86 -23.24 -4.74
CA ALA A 348 -4.24 -23.67 -4.89
C ALA A 348 -4.62 -23.89 -6.36
N ILE A 349 -4.19 -23.03 -7.27
CA ILE A 349 -4.38 -23.19 -8.71
C ILE A 349 -3.71 -24.47 -9.19
N ASP A 350 -2.43 -24.67 -8.88
CA ASP A 350 -1.65 -25.81 -9.34
C ASP A 350 -2.19 -27.15 -8.79
N SER A 351 -2.80 -27.15 -7.59
CA SER A 351 -3.25 -28.36 -6.93
C SER A 351 -4.73 -28.69 -7.13
N VAL A 352 -5.58 -27.71 -7.42
CA VAL A 352 -7.04 -27.90 -7.45
C VAL A 352 -7.67 -27.41 -8.77
N SER A 353 -7.66 -26.11 -9.04
CA SER A 353 -8.25 -25.50 -10.23
C SER A 353 -7.94 -24.00 -10.33
N ASP A 354 -8.11 -23.41 -11.52
CA ASP A 354 -7.90 -21.97 -11.76
C ASP A 354 -8.77 -21.06 -10.87
N THR A 355 -9.94 -21.54 -10.44
CA THR A 355 -10.87 -20.78 -9.59
C THR A 355 -10.55 -20.90 -8.09
N SER A 356 -9.68 -21.80 -7.69
CA SER A 356 -9.33 -22.05 -6.28
C SER A 356 -8.59 -20.88 -5.61
N ALA A 357 -7.95 -20.01 -6.37
CA ALA A 357 -7.37 -18.77 -5.84
C ALA A 357 -8.43 -17.85 -5.18
N PHE A 358 -9.68 -17.87 -5.68
CA PHE A 358 -10.77 -17.09 -5.05
C PHE A 358 -11.17 -17.65 -3.69
N LEU A 359 -11.02 -18.98 -3.47
CA LEU A 359 -11.20 -19.57 -2.13
C LEU A 359 -10.17 -19.04 -1.14
N VAL A 360 -8.92 -18.89 -1.57
CA VAL A 360 -7.88 -18.27 -0.73
C VAL A 360 -8.32 -16.86 -0.32
N SER A 361 -8.81 -16.06 -1.25
CA SER A 361 -9.32 -14.70 -0.97
C SER A 361 -10.49 -14.71 0.01
N ILE A 362 -11.40 -15.70 -0.11
CA ILE A 362 -12.53 -15.87 0.82
C ILE A 362 -12.03 -16.23 2.22
N VAL A 363 -11.05 -17.13 2.36
CA VAL A 363 -10.47 -17.50 3.66
C VAL A 363 -9.85 -16.28 4.34
N PHE A 364 -9.08 -15.49 3.61
CA PHE A 364 -8.52 -14.23 4.12
C PHE A 364 -9.63 -13.24 4.51
N GLY A 365 -10.67 -13.09 3.68
CA GLY A 365 -11.82 -12.23 3.93
C GLY A 365 -12.60 -12.63 5.18
N VAL A 366 -12.89 -13.92 5.36
CA VAL A 366 -13.53 -14.46 6.57
C VAL A 366 -12.65 -14.21 7.79
N GLY A 367 -11.36 -14.49 7.70
CA GLY A 367 -10.40 -14.19 8.76
C GLY A 367 -10.40 -12.71 9.16
N ALA A 368 -10.44 -11.80 8.16
CA ALA A 368 -10.50 -10.37 8.41
C ALA A 368 -11.79 -9.96 9.15
N ILE A 369 -12.94 -10.52 8.78
CA ILE A 369 -14.23 -10.25 9.45
C ILE A 369 -14.18 -10.76 10.90
N LEU A 370 -13.69 -11.97 11.14
CA LEU A 370 -13.59 -12.55 12.49
C LEU A 370 -12.71 -11.67 13.39
N VAL A 371 -11.53 -11.26 12.89
CA VAL A 371 -10.64 -10.37 13.63
C VAL A 371 -11.30 -9.01 13.86
N ALA A 372 -12.02 -8.45 12.89
CA ALA A 372 -12.71 -7.17 13.04
C ALA A 372 -13.84 -7.24 14.08
N ILE A 373 -14.59 -8.34 14.15
CA ILE A 373 -15.62 -8.56 15.17
C ILE A 373 -14.99 -8.64 16.55
N MET A 374 -13.93 -9.44 16.73
CA MET A 374 -13.23 -9.57 18.01
C MET A 374 -12.58 -8.25 18.47
N ALA A 375 -12.22 -7.39 17.53
CA ALA A 375 -11.53 -6.14 17.79
C ALA A 375 -12.44 -4.91 17.74
N VAL A 376 -13.76 -5.07 17.66
CA VAL A 376 -14.73 -3.96 17.52
C VAL A 376 -14.53 -2.89 18.60
N ASP A 377 -14.31 -3.29 19.85
CA ASP A 377 -14.11 -2.35 20.95
C ASP A 377 -12.69 -1.76 20.99
N ILE A 378 -11.70 -2.50 20.46
CA ILE A 378 -10.30 -2.06 20.36
C ILE A 378 -10.15 -1.00 19.27
N MET A 379 -10.85 -1.16 18.14
CA MET A 379 -10.78 -0.29 16.98
C MET A 379 -11.74 0.91 17.04
N SER A 380 -12.66 0.90 18.01
CA SER A 380 -13.55 2.05 18.27
C SER A 380 -12.72 3.26 18.74
N PRO A 381 -12.96 4.47 18.19
CA PRO A 381 -12.33 5.66 18.72
C PRO A 381 -12.65 5.73 20.22
N ALA A 382 -11.61 5.81 21.05
CA ALA A 382 -11.76 5.83 22.49
C ALA A 382 -12.87 6.79 22.88
N ARG A 383 -13.97 6.27 23.39
CA ARG A 383 -14.94 7.07 24.16
C ARG A 383 -14.09 7.66 25.27
N LYS A 384 -13.74 8.95 25.18
CA LYS A 384 -13.23 9.65 26.35
C LYS A 384 -14.20 9.34 27.47
N GLN A 385 -13.73 8.59 28.43
CA GLN A 385 -14.36 8.55 29.73
C GLN A 385 -14.40 10.00 30.18
N ASP A 386 -15.58 10.62 30.03
CA ASP A 386 -15.93 11.78 30.82
C ASP A 386 -15.88 11.30 32.26
N LYS A 387 -14.79 11.59 32.93
CA LYS A 387 -14.67 11.72 34.37
C LYS A 387 -13.79 12.92 34.68
#